data_5d80d50b09932eb8c5507dae89c4ed3f
#
_entry.id   5d80d50b09932eb8c5507dae89c4ed3f
#
_cell.length_a   1.000
_cell.length_b   1.000
_cell.length_c   1.000
_cell.angle_alpha   90.00
_cell.angle_beta   90.00
_cell.angle_gamma   90.00
#
_symmetry.space_group_name_H-M   'P 1'
#
loop_
_entity.id
_entity.type
_entity.pdbx_description
1 polymer ?
#
loop_
_entity_poly.entity_id
_entity_poly.type
_entity_poly.pdbx_seq_one_letter_code
_entity_poly.pdbx_strand_id
1 'polypeptide(L)'
;VNVEVPARKFREECREYANQQIAIQRNDFKRLGIQADWKNPYKTMSFDYEANTIRALGKIIEANHLVRGEKPVYWCSECKSALAEAEVEYYDKESKAIDFLFPMQKEVLEKLLSLEINSPTFAASWTTTPWTIPSNQAISFNPEFEYELIEFEHKNNQIAVLVASTLKERTLERIDVSSHNVLGKLPGSALNEIEANHPFLKRGSLFISGTHVTDEMGTGLVHTAPAH
;
A
#
# COMPACT_ATOMS: atom_id res chain seq x y z
N VAL A 1 -15.84 26.81 0.20
CA VAL A 1 -15.37 27.40 -1.06
C VAL A 1 -13.85 27.46 -0.99
N ASN A 2 -13.16 26.54 -1.68
CA ASN A 2 -11.69 26.55 -1.77
C ASN A 2 -11.30 27.71 -2.70
N VAL A 3 -10.85 28.82 -2.14
CA VAL A 3 -10.22 29.91 -2.89
C VAL A 3 -8.73 29.60 -2.99
N GLU A 4 -8.23 29.33 -4.17
CA GLU A 4 -6.79 29.22 -4.40
C GLU A 4 -6.13 30.59 -4.21
N VAL A 5 -5.32 30.71 -3.16
CA VAL A 5 -4.51 31.91 -2.89
C VAL A 5 -3.10 31.66 -3.40
N PRO A 6 -2.48 32.61 -4.16
CA PRO A 6 -1.09 32.47 -4.56
C PRO A 6 -0.17 32.23 -3.36
N ALA A 7 0.75 31.27 -3.46
CA ALA A 7 1.62 30.85 -2.36
C ALA A 7 2.37 32.00 -1.66
N ARG A 8 2.82 33.00 -2.45
CA ARG A 8 3.47 34.20 -1.90
C ARG A 8 2.54 34.98 -0.98
N LYS A 9 1.32 35.28 -1.43
CA LYS A 9 0.31 36.01 -0.65
C LYS A 9 -0.07 35.24 0.61
N PHE A 10 -0.27 33.92 0.49
CA PHE A 10 -0.55 33.06 1.63
C PHE A 10 0.56 33.12 2.69
N ARG A 11 1.83 33.06 2.29
CA ARG A 11 2.97 33.18 3.22
C ARG A 11 3.03 34.55 3.88
N GLU A 12 2.77 35.63 3.14
CA GLU A 12 2.74 36.99 3.67
C GLU A 12 1.66 37.14 4.76
N GLU A 13 0.46 36.61 4.51
CA GLU A 13 -0.64 36.61 5.49
C GLU A 13 -0.32 35.74 6.73
N CYS A 14 0.28 34.57 6.56
CA CYS A 14 0.74 33.75 7.67
C CYS A 14 1.80 34.47 8.53
N ARG A 15 2.75 35.17 7.94
CA ARG A 15 3.78 35.95 8.67
C ARG A 15 3.15 37.12 9.45
N GLU A 16 2.21 37.81 8.86
CA GLU A 16 1.50 38.89 9.51
C GLU A 16 0.70 38.36 10.72
N TYR A 17 -0.08 37.31 10.54
CA TYR A 17 -0.81 36.67 11.65
C TYR A 17 0.14 36.20 12.76
N ALA A 18 1.26 35.54 12.43
CA ALA A 18 2.23 35.12 13.42
C ALA A 18 2.85 36.29 14.19
N ASN A 19 3.15 37.41 13.53
CA ASN A 19 3.64 38.62 14.20
C ASN A 19 2.62 39.20 15.21
N GLN A 20 1.35 39.19 14.86
CA GLN A 20 0.27 39.63 15.77
C GLN A 20 0.20 38.71 17.00
N GLN A 21 0.25 37.40 16.82
CA GLN A 21 0.24 36.43 17.91
C GLN A 21 1.48 36.54 18.81
N ILE A 22 2.67 36.78 18.25
CA ILE A 22 3.90 37.04 19.01
C ILE A 22 3.76 38.26 19.88
N ALA A 23 3.13 39.33 19.39
CA ALA A 23 2.89 40.55 20.18
C ALA A 23 1.96 40.28 21.38
N ILE A 24 0.88 39.53 21.17
CA ILE A 24 -0.06 39.14 22.24
C ILE A 24 0.65 38.27 23.28
N GLN A 25 1.30 37.19 22.87
CA GLN A 25 2.03 36.28 23.77
C GLN A 25 3.12 36.98 24.56
N ARG A 26 3.85 37.93 23.95
CA ARG A 26 4.87 38.74 24.64
C ARG A 26 4.26 39.52 25.80
N ASN A 27 3.09 40.13 25.60
CA ASN A 27 2.41 40.90 26.65
C ASN A 27 1.93 39.99 27.77
N ASP A 28 1.39 38.83 27.45
CA ASP A 28 0.93 37.84 28.42
C ASP A 28 2.10 37.28 29.26
N PHE A 29 3.21 36.91 28.62
CA PHE A 29 4.40 36.43 29.33
C PHE A 29 5.02 37.50 30.24
N LYS A 30 5.04 38.77 29.81
CA LYS A 30 5.47 39.91 30.68
C LYS A 30 4.56 40.07 31.88
N ARG A 31 3.23 39.93 31.67
CA ARG A 31 2.25 40.00 32.74
C ARG A 31 2.43 38.87 33.76
N LEU A 32 2.85 37.68 33.31
CA LEU A 32 3.16 36.53 34.16
C LEU A 32 4.53 36.64 34.85
N GLY A 33 5.30 37.72 34.61
CA GLY A 33 6.61 37.93 35.23
C GLY A 33 7.77 37.15 34.64
N ILE A 34 7.60 36.58 33.44
CA ILE A 34 8.66 35.82 32.77
C ILE A 34 9.81 36.77 32.35
N GLN A 35 11.04 36.39 32.69
CA GLN A 35 12.26 37.11 32.33
C GLN A 35 12.82 36.60 31.01
N ALA A 36 12.98 37.46 29.99
CA ALA A 36 13.50 37.11 28.67
C ALA A 36 14.05 38.34 27.93
N ASP A 37 14.83 38.14 26.90
CA ASP A 37 15.16 39.24 25.95
C ASP A 37 13.98 39.49 24.99
N TRP A 38 13.11 40.37 25.45
CA TRP A 38 11.91 40.74 24.70
C TRP A 38 12.17 41.55 23.44
N LYS A 39 13.39 42.09 23.27
CA LYS A 39 13.77 42.85 22.08
C LYS A 39 14.20 41.95 20.94
N ASN A 40 14.86 40.82 21.28
CA ASN A 40 15.38 39.88 20.33
C ASN A 40 14.78 38.46 20.53
N PRO A 41 13.48 38.27 20.31
CA PRO A 41 12.84 36.99 20.50
C PRO A 41 13.34 35.99 19.44
N TYR A 42 13.54 34.75 19.85
CA TYR A 42 13.80 33.63 18.92
C TYR A 42 12.56 33.37 18.06
N LYS A 43 12.71 33.50 16.75
CA LYS A 43 11.62 33.29 15.76
C LYS A 43 12.05 32.36 14.67
N THR A 44 11.35 31.26 14.50
CA THR A 44 11.64 30.30 13.43
C THR A 44 11.32 30.85 12.02
N MET A 45 10.48 31.88 11.93
CA MET A 45 10.16 32.56 10.68
C MET A 45 11.09 33.73 10.34
N SER A 46 12.16 33.99 11.11
CA SER A 46 13.15 35.00 10.75
C SER A 46 13.98 34.52 9.57
N PHE A 47 14.35 35.44 8.68
CA PHE A 47 15.12 35.09 7.47
C PHE A 47 16.48 34.45 7.81
N ASP A 48 17.14 34.91 8.88
CA ASP A 48 18.40 34.30 9.35
C ASP A 48 18.19 32.86 9.81
N TYR A 49 17.09 32.57 10.50
CA TYR A 49 16.76 31.22 10.92
C TYR A 49 16.50 30.32 9.71
N GLU A 50 15.65 30.76 8.77
CA GLU A 50 15.36 30.04 7.54
C GLU A 50 16.64 29.79 6.72
N ALA A 51 17.49 30.79 6.59
CA ALA A 51 18.77 30.65 5.88
C ALA A 51 19.71 29.62 6.54
N ASN A 52 19.76 29.62 7.88
CA ASN A 52 20.58 28.67 8.63
C ASN A 52 20.03 27.24 8.52
N THR A 53 18.70 27.06 8.51
CA THR A 53 18.05 25.78 8.26
C THR A 53 18.42 25.23 6.87
N ILE A 54 18.37 26.08 5.84
CA ILE A 54 18.76 25.68 4.46
C ILE A 54 20.25 25.32 4.40
N ARG A 55 21.13 26.10 5.06
CA ARG A 55 22.56 25.78 5.12
C ARG A 55 22.84 24.46 5.83
N ALA A 56 22.12 24.18 6.93
CA ALA A 56 22.23 22.90 7.63
C ALA A 56 21.79 21.72 6.74
N LEU A 57 20.67 21.85 6.03
CA LEU A 57 20.21 20.87 5.05
C LEU A 57 21.25 20.66 3.94
N GLY A 58 21.84 21.76 3.43
CA GLY A 58 22.90 21.68 2.42
C GLY A 58 24.07 20.80 2.86
N LYS A 59 24.54 20.94 4.11
CA LYS A 59 25.61 20.08 4.67
C LYS A 59 25.21 18.60 4.75
N ILE A 60 23.94 18.30 5.05
CA ILE A 60 23.43 16.93 5.08
C ILE A 60 23.44 16.33 3.66
N ILE A 61 23.07 17.13 2.65
CA ILE A 61 23.10 16.72 1.23
C ILE A 61 24.55 16.48 0.79
N GLU A 62 25.47 17.40 1.08
CA GLU A 62 26.90 17.28 0.75
C GLU A 62 27.54 16.04 1.38
N ALA A 63 27.07 15.65 2.56
CA ALA A 63 27.51 14.43 3.24
C ALA A 63 26.82 13.14 2.72
N ASN A 64 26.01 13.22 1.66
CA ASN A 64 25.26 12.09 1.07
C ASN A 64 24.29 11.38 2.04
N HIS A 65 23.79 12.08 3.05
CA HIS A 65 22.79 11.54 3.98
C HIS A 65 21.34 11.75 3.53
N LEU A 66 21.12 12.54 2.47
CA LEU A 66 19.82 12.75 1.86
C LEU A 66 19.79 12.13 0.48
N VAL A 67 18.89 11.19 0.27
CA VAL A 67 18.65 10.53 -1.02
C VAL A 67 17.21 10.76 -1.46
N ARG A 68 17.02 10.85 -2.78
CA ARG A 68 15.67 10.90 -3.36
C ARG A 68 15.12 9.48 -3.45
N GLY A 69 13.93 9.26 -2.93
CA GLY A 69 13.23 7.99 -3.01
C GLY A 69 11.71 8.21 -3.10
N GLU A 70 11.00 7.13 -3.36
CA GLU A 70 9.55 7.09 -3.35
C GLU A 70 9.09 6.19 -2.19
N LYS A 71 8.14 6.68 -1.41
CA LYS A 71 7.57 5.96 -0.28
C LYS A 71 6.08 6.28 -0.19
N PRO A 72 5.20 5.27 0.00
CA PRO A 72 3.80 5.52 0.31
C PRO A 72 3.66 6.40 1.55
N VAL A 73 2.76 7.37 1.50
CA VAL A 73 2.46 8.27 2.61
C VAL A 73 0.95 8.33 2.84
N TYR A 74 0.53 8.59 4.06
CA TYR A 74 -0.86 8.88 4.36
C TYR A 74 -1.30 10.16 3.64
N TRP A 75 -2.47 10.13 3.04
CA TRP A 75 -2.99 11.22 2.24
C TRP A 75 -4.44 11.53 2.61
N CYS A 76 -4.73 12.80 2.89
CA CYS A 76 -6.10 13.26 3.05
C CYS A 76 -6.64 13.77 1.71
N SER A 77 -7.67 13.11 1.19
CA SER A 77 -8.31 13.48 -0.08
C SER A 77 -9.11 14.78 0.00
N GLU A 78 -9.60 15.16 1.18
CA GLU A 78 -10.31 16.43 1.40
C GLU A 78 -9.35 17.60 1.51
N CYS A 79 -8.32 17.48 2.35
CA CYS A 79 -7.30 18.51 2.52
C CYS A 79 -6.32 18.55 1.35
N LYS A 80 -6.26 17.50 0.52
CA LYS A 80 -5.30 17.33 -0.59
C LYS A 80 -3.85 17.52 -0.11
N SER A 81 -3.52 16.88 1.00
CA SER A 81 -2.20 16.97 1.63
C SER A 81 -1.77 15.63 2.23
N ALA A 82 -0.45 15.43 2.32
CA ALA A 82 0.12 14.34 3.09
C ALA A 82 -0.13 14.56 4.59
N LEU A 83 -0.28 13.46 5.32
CA LEU A 83 -0.45 13.45 6.77
C LEU A 83 0.79 12.86 7.43
N ALA A 84 1.17 13.40 8.58
CA ALA A 84 2.07 12.72 9.49
C ALA A 84 1.34 11.55 10.17
N GLU A 85 2.10 10.54 10.62
CA GLU A 85 1.51 9.37 11.30
C GLU A 85 0.66 9.75 12.52
N ALA A 86 1.09 10.76 13.28
CA ALA A 86 0.37 11.27 14.44
C ALA A 86 -0.95 12.00 14.10
N GLU A 87 -1.18 12.34 12.85
CA GLU A 87 -2.41 12.99 12.37
C GLU A 87 -3.44 11.98 11.84
N VAL A 88 -3.07 10.69 11.82
CA VAL A 88 -3.95 9.62 11.33
C VAL A 88 -4.80 9.11 12.48
N GLU A 89 -6.11 9.16 12.29
CA GLU A 89 -7.08 8.58 13.22
C GLU A 89 -7.61 7.27 12.64
N TYR A 90 -7.71 6.25 13.50
CA TYR A 90 -8.22 4.92 13.14
C TYR A 90 -9.60 4.73 13.74
N TYR A 91 -10.50 4.18 12.95
CA TYR A 91 -11.85 3.80 13.37
C TYR A 91 -12.30 2.56 12.60
N ASP A 92 -13.18 1.79 13.21
CA ASP A 92 -13.75 0.59 12.58
C ASP A 92 -14.62 1.00 11.39
N LYS A 93 -14.38 0.35 10.25
CA LYS A 93 -15.11 0.60 9.01
C LYS A 93 -15.43 -0.72 8.33
N GLU A 94 -16.68 -0.89 7.94
CA GLU A 94 -17.07 -1.98 7.05
C GLU A 94 -16.53 -1.74 5.64
N SER A 95 -15.82 -2.74 5.10
CA SER A 95 -15.33 -2.74 3.74
C SER A 95 -15.75 -4.03 3.04
N LYS A 96 -16.10 -3.92 1.76
CA LYS A 96 -16.39 -5.09 0.94
C LYS A 96 -15.08 -5.80 0.60
N ALA A 97 -14.95 -7.03 1.07
CA ALA A 97 -13.89 -7.93 0.64
C ALA A 97 -14.37 -8.77 -0.54
N ILE A 98 -13.48 -9.07 -1.48
CA ILE A 98 -13.78 -9.94 -2.61
C ILE A 98 -12.67 -10.95 -2.82
N ASP A 99 -13.07 -12.16 -3.19
CA ASP A 99 -12.21 -13.15 -3.82
C ASP A 99 -12.33 -13.00 -5.34
N PHE A 100 -11.20 -13.05 -6.03
CA PHE A 100 -11.17 -12.92 -7.49
C PHE A 100 -10.06 -13.76 -8.09
N LEU A 101 -10.15 -14.02 -9.38
CA LEU A 101 -9.31 -14.98 -10.07
C LEU A 101 -8.50 -14.29 -11.16
N PHE A 102 -7.20 -14.61 -11.21
CA PHE A 102 -6.32 -14.27 -12.32
C PHE A 102 -6.24 -15.48 -13.26
N PRO A 103 -6.69 -15.38 -14.52
CA PRO A 103 -6.55 -16.47 -15.48
C PRO A 103 -5.08 -16.83 -15.70
N MET A 104 -4.76 -18.12 -15.68
CA MET A 104 -3.41 -18.64 -15.92
C MET A 104 -3.37 -19.47 -17.19
N GLN A 105 -2.19 -19.55 -17.80
CA GLN A 105 -1.92 -20.51 -18.86
C GLN A 105 -1.69 -21.88 -18.20
N LYS A 106 -2.56 -22.84 -18.48
CA LYS A 106 -2.52 -24.17 -17.86
C LYS A 106 -1.21 -24.93 -18.15
N GLU A 107 -0.65 -24.73 -19.33
CA GLU A 107 0.57 -25.36 -19.80
C GLU A 107 1.78 -25.12 -18.87
N VAL A 108 1.80 -23.98 -18.20
CA VAL A 108 2.82 -23.64 -17.20
C VAL A 108 2.70 -24.55 -15.99
N LEU A 109 1.48 -24.69 -15.45
CA LEU A 109 1.22 -25.54 -14.28
C LEU A 109 1.29 -27.04 -14.64
N GLU A 110 0.84 -27.45 -15.83
CA GLU A 110 1.00 -28.80 -16.33
C GLU A 110 2.48 -29.23 -16.34
N LYS A 111 3.35 -28.34 -16.78
CA LYS A 111 4.80 -28.58 -16.78
C LYS A 111 5.39 -28.67 -15.37
N LEU A 112 4.98 -27.77 -14.47
CA LEU A 112 5.47 -27.73 -13.09
C LEU A 112 5.01 -28.93 -12.27
N LEU A 113 3.77 -29.38 -12.48
CA LEU A 113 3.16 -30.47 -11.75
C LEU A 113 3.32 -31.85 -12.45
N SER A 114 3.81 -31.87 -13.70
CA SER A 114 3.92 -33.07 -14.51
C SER A 114 2.60 -33.84 -14.66
N LEU A 115 1.49 -33.09 -14.86
CA LEU A 115 0.14 -33.65 -15.03
C LEU A 115 -0.62 -32.92 -16.13
N GLU A 116 -1.68 -33.51 -16.64
CA GLU A 116 -2.61 -32.88 -17.59
C GLU A 116 -3.75 -32.21 -16.85
N ILE A 117 -4.08 -30.94 -17.22
CA ILE A 117 -5.16 -30.15 -16.63
C ILE A 117 -6.24 -29.94 -17.69
N ASN A 118 -7.45 -30.43 -17.42
CA ASN A 118 -8.55 -30.33 -18.37
C ASN A 118 -9.46 -29.12 -18.14
N SER A 119 -9.36 -28.47 -16.97
CA SER A 119 -10.17 -27.32 -16.56
C SER A 119 -9.42 -25.99 -16.76
N PRO A 120 -10.16 -24.88 -16.96
CA PRO A 120 -9.57 -23.53 -16.92
C PRO A 120 -8.86 -23.26 -15.59
N THR A 121 -7.69 -22.66 -15.66
CA THR A 121 -6.76 -22.53 -14.53
C THR A 121 -6.63 -21.07 -14.09
N PHE A 122 -6.64 -20.87 -12.78
CA PHE A 122 -6.61 -19.55 -12.19
C PHE A 122 -5.70 -19.49 -10.96
N ALA A 123 -5.21 -18.30 -10.63
CA ALA A 123 -4.65 -17.97 -9.32
C ALA A 123 -5.70 -17.20 -8.52
N ALA A 124 -5.99 -17.64 -7.30
CA ALA A 124 -6.95 -16.96 -6.43
C ALA A 124 -6.28 -15.84 -5.64
N SER A 125 -6.89 -14.68 -5.60
CA SER A 125 -6.48 -13.59 -4.73
C SER A 125 -7.67 -13.01 -3.97
N TRP A 126 -7.41 -12.40 -2.83
CA TRP A 126 -8.41 -11.78 -1.98
C TRP A 126 -8.00 -10.36 -1.64
N THR A 127 -8.97 -9.44 -1.58
CA THR A 127 -8.69 -8.04 -1.24
C THR A 127 -9.87 -7.38 -0.54
N THR A 128 -9.56 -6.47 0.38
CA THR A 128 -10.51 -5.51 0.98
C THR A 128 -10.56 -4.18 0.23
N THR A 129 -9.72 -4.00 -0.78
CA THR A 129 -9.59 -2.76 -1.57
C THR A 129 -9.77 -3.04 -3.07
N PRO A 130 -10.96 -3.51 -3.53
CA PRO A 130 -11.16 -3.97 -4.89
C PRO A 130 -10.95 -2.89 -5.97
N TRP A 131 -11.01 -1.62 -5.63
CA TRP A 131 -10.73 -0.50 -6.55
C TRP A 131 -9.26 -0.42 -6.98
N THR A 132 -8.35 -1.16 -6.34
CA THR A 132 -6.93 -1.23 -6.72
C THR A 132 -6.65 -2.25 -7.82
N ILE A 133 -7.58 -3.17 -8.09
CA ILE A 133 -7.41 -4.23 -9.11
C ILE A 133 -7.06 -3.68 -10.50
N PRO A 134 -7.67 -2.57 -11.00
CA PRO A 134 -7.27 -1.99 -12.29
C PRO A 134 -5.79 -1.60 -12.37
N SER A 135 -5.15 -1.31 -11.22
CA SER A 135 -3.73 -0.94 -11.13
C SER A 135 -2.81 -2.13 -10.86
N ASN A 136 -3.33 -3.36 -10.82
CA ASN A 136 -2.52 -4.56 -10.59
C ASN A 136 -1.38 -4.66 -11.62
N GLN A 137 -0.18 -5.00 -11.16
CA GLN A 137 1.00 -5.27 -11.99
C GLN A 137 1.68 -6.58 -11.65
N ALA A 138 1.40 -7.14 -10.47
CA ALA A 138 2.03 -8.37 -10.02
C ALA A 138 1.13 -9.13 -9.04
N ILE A 139 1.47 -10.39 -8.82
CA ILE A 139 0.92 -11.26 -7.79
C ILE A 139 2.07 -11.67 -6.89
N SER A 140 2.06 -11.21 -5.64
CA SER A 140 3.09 -11.59 -4.67
C SER A 140 2.78 -12.93 -4.04
N PHE A 141 3.80 -13.77 -3.89
CA PHE A 141 3.74 -15.07 -3.24
C PHE A 141 4.87 -15.24 -2.22
N ASN A 142 4.72 -16.14 -1.27
CA ASN A 142 5.80 -16.47 -0.34
C ASN A 142 6.54 -17.72 -0.85
N PRO A 143 7.86 -17.65 -1.13
CA PRO A 143 8.63 -18.77 -1.65
C PRO A 143 8.77 -19.95 -0.67
N GLU A 144 8.54 -19.72 0.62
CA GLU A 144 8.61 -20.75 1.67
C GLU A 144 7.29 -21.51 1.86
N PHE A 145 6.20 -21.05 1.24
CA PHE A 145 4.91 -21.72 1.33
C PHE A 145 4.79 -22.86 0.31
N GLU A 146 3.94 -23.83 0.65
CA GLU A 146 3.43 -24.81 -0.31
C GLU A 146 2.12 -24.29 -0.92
N TYR A 147 1.95 -24.48 -2.20
CA TYR A 147 0.75 -24.12 -2.95
C TYR A 147 0.11 -25.38 -3.54
N GLU A 148 -1.20 -25.41 -3.51
CA GLU A 148 -2.01 -26.49 -4.08
C GLU A 148 -2.81 -25.97 -5.26
N LEU A 149 -2.82 -26.76 -6.33
CA LEU A 149 -3.78 -26.60 -7.41
C LEU A 149 -4.99 -27.45 -7.08
N ILE A 150 -6.11 -26.81 -6.78
CA ILE A 150 -7.37 -27.46 -6.41
C ILE A 150 -8.39 -27.30 -7.51
N GLU A 151 -9.14 -28.37 -7.78
CA GLU A 151 -10.20 -28.38 -8.78
C GLU A 151 -11.56 -28.52 -8.09
N PHE A 152 -12.50 -27.67 -8.47
CA PHE A 152 -13.86 -27.71 -7.95
C PHE A 152 -14.86 -27.14 -8.96
N GLU A 153 -16.14 -27.42 -8.73
CA GLU A 153 -17.21 -26.85 -9.54
C GLU A 153 -17.56 -25.44 -9.07
N HIS A 154 -17.53 -24.49 -10.01
CA HIS A 154 -17.98 -23.11 -9.79
C HIS A 154 -18.94 -22.69 -10.90
N LYS A 155 -20.18 -22.33 -10.54
CA LYS A 155 -21.24 -21.91 -11.50
C LYS A 155 -21.43 -22.92 -12.66
N ASN A 156 -21.51 -24.20 -12.36
CA ASN A 156 -21.67 -25.32 -13.29
C ASN A 156 -20.45 -25.54 -14.24
N ASN A 157 -19.29 -25.00 -13.90
CA ASN A 157 -18.06 -25.24 -14.63
C ASN A 157 -16.98 -25.77 -13.69
N GLN A 158 -16.23 -26.78 -14.12
CA GLN A 158 -15.01 -27.20 -13.41
C GLN A 158 -13.91 -26.16 -13.65
N ILE A 159 -13.28 -25.71 -12.57
CA ILE A 159 -12.14 -24.80 -12.62
C ILE A 159 -11.02 -25.31 -11.71
N ALA A 160 -9.78 -25.05 -12.08
CA ALA A 160 -8.62 -25.33 -11.26
C ALA A 160 -8.02 -24.04 -10.70
N VAL A 161 -7.80 -23.97 -9.40
CA VAL A 161 -7.41 -22.73 -8.71
C VAL A 161 -6.17 -22.98 -7.84
N LEU A 162 -5.17 -22.14 -8.03
CA LEU A 162 -3.95 -22.12 -7.24
C LEU A 162 -4.16 -21.30 -5.96
N VAL A 163 -3.82 -21.91 -4.80
CA VAL A 163 -3.97 -21.31 -3.46
C VAL A 163 -2.89 -21.87 -2.53
N ALA A 164 -2.48 -21.12 -1.50
CA ALA A 164 -1.56 -21.65 -0.49
C ALA A 164 -2.23 -22.80 0.30
N SER A 165 -1.49 -23.89 0.54
CA SER A 165 -2.01 -25.10 1.22
C SER A 165 -2.60 -24.79 2.58
N THR A 166 -1.98 -23.90 3.35
CA THR A 166 -2.44 -23.49 4.70
C THR A 166 -3.72 -22.67 4.69
N LEU A 167 -4.03 -21.98 3.59
CA LEU A 167 -5.20 -21.10 3.45
C LEU A 167 -6.32 -21.71 2.61
N LYS A 168 -6.12 -22.91 2.09
CA LYS A 168 -7.07 -23.61 1.21
C LYS A 168 -8.46 -23.73 1.82
N GLU A 169 -8.56 -24.32 3.00
CA GLU A 169 -9.86 -24.59 3.64
C GLU A 169 -10.63 -23.29 3.91
N ARG A 170 -9.95 -22.28 4.44
CA ARG A 170 -10.55 -20.94 4.66
C ARG A 170 -11.00 -20.27 3.37
N THR A 171 -10.25 -20.46 2.28
CA THR A 171 -10.63 -19.94 0.96
C THR A 171 -11.87 -20.63 0.44
N LEU A 172 -11.91 -21.96 0.50
CA LEU A 172 -13.06 -22.75 0.05
C LEU A 172 -14.34 -22.46 0.86
N GLU A 173 -14.21 -22.34 2.17
CA GLU A 173 -15.32 -21.96 3.07
C GLU A 173 -15.87 -20.57 2.71
N ARG A 174 -14.99 -19.59 2.46
CA ARG A 174 -15.37 -18.21 2.12
C ARG A 174 -16.10 -18.11 0.78
N ILE A 175 -15.81 -18.99 -0.18
CA ILE A 175 -16.47 -19.04 -1.50
C ILE A 175 -17.56 -20.11 -1.59
N ASP A 176 -17.94 -20.73 -0.46
CA ASP A 176 -19.01 -21.72 -0.34
C ASP A 176 -18.80 -22.97 -1.21
N VAL A 177 -17.55 -23.48 -1.26
CA VAL A 177 -17.20 -24.71 -1.93
C VAL A 177 -17.02 -25.85 -0.94
N SER A 178 -17.89 -26.84 -0.99
CA SER A 178 -17.91 -27.98 -0.07
C SER A 178 -17.16 -29.24 -0.56
N SER A 179 -16.82 -29.29 -1.85
CA SER A 179 -16.14 -30.44 -2.44
C SER A 179 -15.09 -29.99 -3.46
N HIS A 180 -13.88 -30.53 -3.36
CA HIS A 180 -12.77 -30.24 -4.26
C HIS A 180 -11.84 -31.43 -4.40
N ASN A 181 -11.05 -31.44 -5.48
CA ASN A 181 -9.96 -32.37 -5.69
C ASN A 181 -8.64 -31.61 -5.67
N VAL A 182 -7.61 -32.15 -5.02
CA VAL A 182 -6.24 -31.62 -5.12
C VAL A 182 -5.58 -32.26 -6.33
N LEU A 183 -5.31 -31.48 -7.37
CA LEU A 183 -4.63 -31.96 -8.58
C LEU A 183 -3.13 -32.11 -8.36
N GLY A 184 -2.52 -31.20 -7.61
CA GLY A 184 -1.09 -31.27 -7.32
C GLY A 184 -0.64 -30.19 -6.34
N LYS A 185 0.61 -30.34 -5.89
CA LYS A 185 1.26 -29.43 -4.96
C LYS A 185 2.60 -28.96 -5.51
N LEU A 186 2.99 -27.75 -5.24
CA LEU A 186 4.25 -27.17 -5.62
C LEU A 186 4.81 -26.23 -4.55
N PRO A 187 6.14 -26.16 -4.40
CA PRO A 187 6.73 -25.17 -3.49
C PRO A 187 6.58 -23.78 -4.08
N GLY A 188 6.44 -22.78 -3.20
CA GLY A 188 6.31 -21.38 -3.62
C GLY A 188 7.46 -20.93 -4.54
N SER A 189 8.68 -21.42 -4.29
CA SER A 189 9.84 -21.12 -5.14
C SER A 189 9.64 -21.48 -6.62
N ALA A 190 8.76 -22.44 -6.95
CA ALA A 190 8.42 -22.81 -8.32
C ALA A 190 7.51 -21.78 -9.03
N LEU A 191 6.92 -20.84 -8.30
CA LEU A 191 6.07 -19.78 -8.84
C LEU A 191 6.87 -18.57 -9.35
N ASN A 192 8.18 -18.58 -9.17
CA ASN A 192 9.00 -17.46 -9.61
C ASN A 192 8.96 -17.27 -11.12
N GLU A 193 8.81 -16.03 -11.57
CA GLU A 193 8.81 -15.64 -13.00
C GLU A 193 7.67 -16.22 -13.85
N ILE A 194 6.67 -16.86 -13.26
CA ILE A 194 5.46 -17.22 -14.00
C ILE A 194 4.52 -16.00 -14.11
N GLU A 195 3.60 -16.05 -15.05
CA GLU A 195 2.69 -14.95 -15.35
C GLU A 195 1.25 -15.44 -15.38
N ALA A 196 0.35 -14.67 -14.80
CA ALA A 196 -1.09 -14.78 -14.99
C ALA A 196 -1.61 -13.60 -15.81
N ASN A 197 -2.80 -13.73 -16.38
CA ASN A 197 -3.46 -12.63 -17.06
C ASN A 197 -4.21 -11.76 -16.04
N HIS A 198 -4.21 -10.46 -16.26
CA HIS A 198 -5.06 -9.56 -15.49
C HIS A 198 -6.55 -9.94 -15.68
N PRO A 199 -7.42 -9.91 -14.64
CA PRO A 199 -8.79 -10.41 -14.72
C PRO A 199 -9.65 -9.81 -15.83
N PHE A 200 -9.40 -8.56 -16.23
CA PHE A 200 -10.23 -7.85 -17.23
C PHE A 200 -9.45 -6.86 -18.11
N LEU A 201 -8.14 -6.69 -17.91
CA LEU A 201 -7.30 -5.88 -18.80
C LEU A 201 -6.38 -6.78 -19.64
N LYS A 202 -6.04 -6.34 -20.85
CA LYS A 202 -5.14 -7.07 -21.75
C LYS A 202 -3.67 -6.86 -21.36
N ARG A 203 -3.28 -7.38 -20.23
CA ARG A 203 -1.88 -7.37 -19.75
C ARG A 203 -1.63 -8.53 -18.80
N GLY A 204 -0.37 -8.87 -18.63
CA GLY A 204 0.07 -9.86 -17.67
C GLY A 204 0.19 -9.32 -16.25
N SER A 205 0.21 -10.26 -15.30
CA SER A 205 0.51 -10.05 -13.87
C SER A 205 1.59 -11.02 -13.47
N LEU A 206 2.82 -10.52 -13.32
CA LEU A 206 3.98 -11.34 -13.01
C LEU A 206 3.93 -11.82 -11.56
N PHE A 207 4.27 -13.10 -11.33
CA PHE A 207 4.47 -13.60 -9.98
C PHE A 207 5.83 -13.12 -9.44
N ILE A 208 5.80 -12.50 -8.26
CA ILE A 208 6.99 -11.98 -7.58
C ILE A 208 7.07 -12.51 -6.15
N SER A 209 8.26 -12.87 -5.71
CA SER A 209 8.45 -13.31 -4.32
C SER A 209 8.33 -12.13 -3.35
N GLY A 210 7.67 -12.36 -2.20
CA GLY A 210 7.47 -11.34 -1.18
C GLY A 210 7.30 -11.94 0.21
N THR A 211 8.16 -11.57 1.15
CA THR A 211 8.10 -12.02 2.54
C THR A 211 6.92 -11.41 3.34
N HIS A 212 6.25 -10.40 2.77
CA HIS A 212 5.04 -9.81 3.34
C HIS A 212 3.78 -10.67 3.14
N VAL A 213 3.87 -11.71 2.31
CA VAL A 213 2.77 -12.67 2.14
C VAL A 213 2.75 -13.61 3.34
N THR A 214 1.66 -13.55 4.12
CA THR A 214 1.45 -14.35 5.34
C THR A 214 0.39 -15.41 5.12
N ASP A 215 0.28 -16.36 6.05
CA ASP A 215 -0.73 -17.42 6.11
C ASP A 215 -1.87 -17.10 7.08
N GLU A 216 -2.00 -15.84 7.48
CA GLU A 216 -3.05 -15.42 8.41
C GLU A 216 -4.39 -15.18 7.71
N MET A 217 -4.36 -14.58 6.51
CA MET A 217 -5.58 -14.22 5.75
C MET A 217 -5.35 -14.33 4.23
N GLY A 218 -6.46 -14.33 3.49
CA GLY A 218 -6.46 -14.31 2.03
C GLY A 218 -6.31 -15.70 1.43
N THR A 219 -5.48 -15.82 0.41
CA THR A 219 -5.27 -17.03 -0.41
C THR A 219 -3.79 -17.44 -0.48
N GLY A 220 -2.88 -16.65 0.12
CA GLY A 220 -1.44 -16.80 -0.04
C GLY A 220 -0.89 -16.24 -1.36
N LEU A 221 -1.75 -15.64 -2.17
CA LEU A 221 -1.40 -14.92 -3.40
C LEU A 221 -1.94 -13.50 -3.30
N VAL A 222 -1.04 -12.54 -3.19
CA VAL A 222 -1.40 -11.14 -2.92
C VAL A 222 -1.34 -10.31 -4.19
N HIS A 223 -2.49 -9.76 -4.55
CA HIS A 223 -2.59 -8.74 -5.59
C HIS A 223 -1.72 -7.53 -5.24
N THR A 224 -0.85 -7.14 -6.15
CA THR A 224 0.10 -6.04 -5.95
C THR A 224 -0.09 -4.96 -7.00
N ALA A 225 -0.25 -3.72 -6.51
CA ALA A 225 -0.36 -2.53 -7.34
C ALA A 225 0.63 -1.46 -6.86
N PRO A 226 1.17 -0.60 -7.74
CA PRO A 226 2.08 0.48 -7.34
C PRO A 226 1.41 1.43 -6.34
N ALA A 227 2.11 1.77 -5.28
CA ALA A 227 1.69 2.71 -4.24
C ALA A 227 0.39 2.33 -3.48
N HIS A 228 0.10 1.04 -3.37
CA HIS A 228 -1.03 0.50 -2.61
C HIS A 228 -0.57 -0.59 -1.65
#